data_e2af65e9359798e1a3107d9ba0e6cc84
#
_entry.id   e2af65e9359798e1a3107d9ba0e6cc84
#
_cell.length_a   1.000
_cell.length_b   1.000
_cell.length_c   1.000
_cell.angle_alpha   90.00
_cell.angle_beta   90.00
_cell.angle_gamma   90.00
#
_symmetry.space_group_name_H-M   'P 1'
#
loop_
_entity.id
_entity.type
_entity.pdbx_description
1 polymer ?
#
loop_
_entity_poly.entity_id
_entity_poly.type
_entity_poly.pdbx_seq_one_letter_code
_entity_poly.pdbx_strand_id
1 'polypeptide(L)'
;MVPPLDAMVLMEEPTFAGCLIRALPIGILDMVDSGAHDGKLLCVPEAGFRLKEVRSIRQIAPNQLEEVAEFFRTYKNMEGRVTEITGWLDVEAVPALLQSCVEAAKAS
;
A
#
# COMPACT_ATOMS: atom_id res chain seq x y z
N MET A 1 18.46 -8.18 8.00
CA MET A 1 17.43 -7.18 8.33
C MET A 1 16.25 -7.31 7.37
N VAL A 2 15.06 -7.32 7.91
CA VAL A 2 13.85 -7.40 7.10
C VAL A 2 13.44 -5.97 6.73
N PRO A 3 13.18 -5.68 5.45
CA PRO A 3 12.71 -4.34 5.08
C PRO A 3 11.34 -4.06 5.69
N PRO A 4 11.07 -2.82 6.09
CA PRO A 4 9.76 -2.49 6.63
C PRO A 4 8.67 -2.62 5.56
N LEU A 5 7.46 -2.95 6.01
CA LEU A 5 6.30 -2.98 5.13
C LEU A 5 5.85 -1.54 4.87
N ASP A 6 5.84 -1.15 3.62
CA ASP A 6 5.38 0.17 3.24
C ASP A 6 3.85 0.20 3.14
N ALA A 7 3.28 1.27 3.62
CA ALA A 7 1.84 1.50 3.55
C ALA A 7 1.57 2.90 3.04
N MET A 8 0.53 3.00 2.22
CA MET A 8 0.02 4.27 1.70
C MET A 8 -1.32 4.55 2.34
N VAL A 9 -1.57 5.80 2.69
CA VAL A 9 -2.85 6.20 3.24
C VAL A 9 -3.48 7.22 2.29
N LEU A 10 -4.66 6.89 1.75
CA LEU A 10 -5.41 7.83 0.95
C LEU A 10 -5.99 8.90 1.86
N MET A 11 -5.69 10.16 1.59
CA MET A 11 -6.14 11.27 2.41
C MET A 11 -6.98 12.22 1.59
N GLU A 12 -8.04 12.74 2.19
CA GLU A 12 -8.86 13.77 1.57
C GLU A 12 -8.20 15.14 1.66
N GLU A 13 -7.38 15.34 2.68
CA GLU A 13 -6.66 16.59 2.91
C GLU A 13 -5.22 16.29 3.31
N PRO A 14 -4.28 17.20 2.97
CA PRO A 14 -2.89 17.01 3.38
C PRO A 14 -2.74 17.08 4.90
N THR A 15 -1.74 16.36 5.40
CA THR A 15 -1.39 16.34 6.81
C THR A 15 -0.02 16.97 7.01
N PHE A 16 0.47 16.98 8.23
CA PHE A 16 1.76 17.54 8.59
C PHE A 16 2.71 16.43 9.08
N ALA A 17 4.01 16.70 9.00
CA ALA A 17 5.03 15.78 9.47
C ALA A 17 4.86 15.52 10.97
N GLY A 18 4.91 14.24 11.37
CA GLY A 18 4.71 13.84 12.76
C GLY A 18 3.25 13.58 13.13
N CYS A 19 2.32 13.74 12.19
CA CYS A 19 0.91 13.44 12.41
C CYS A 19 0.72 11.94 12.58
N LEU A 20 -0.05 11.53 13.61
CA LEU A 20 -0.42 10.14 13.81
C LEU A 20 -1.81 9.90 13.24
N ILE A 21 -1.92 8.89 12.38
CA ILE A 21 -3.17 8.55 11.71
C ILE A 21 -3.47 7.08 11.96
N ARG A 22 -4.68 6.79 12.43
CA ARG A 22 -5.18 5.42 12.47
C ARG A 22 -5.75 5.11 11.10
N ALA A 23 -5.24 4.06 10.48
CA ALA A 23 -5.62 3.69 9.13
C ALA A 23 -6.01 2.23 9.06
N LEU A 24 -6.93 1.92 8.14
CA LEU A 24 -7.40 0.56 7.89
C LEU A 24 -6.92 0.11 6.51
N PRO A 25 -6.25 -1.05 6.42
CA PRO A 25 -5.86 -1.59 5.11
C PRO A 25 -7.09 -2.01 4.32
N ILE A 26 -7.09 -1.69 3.03
CA ILE A 26 -8.19 -2.06 2.13
C ILE A 26 -7.70 -2.88 0.94
N GLY A 27 -6.41 -2.98 0.71
CA GLY A 27 -5.87 -3.75 -0.41
C GLY A 27 -4.37 -3.68 -0.47
N ILE A 28 -3.82 -4.28 -1.50
CA ILE A 28 -2.37 -4.37 -1.71
C ILE A 28 -2.06 -4.06 -3.16
N LEU A 29 -1.10 -3.16 -3.38
CA LEU A 29 -0.48 -3.00 -4.69
C LEU A 29 0.61 -4.06 -4.80
N ASP A 30 0.40 -5.04 -5.67
CA ASP A 30 1.34 -6.14 -5.86
C ASP A 30 2.41 -5.73 -6.85
N MET A 31 3.66 -5.69 -6.39
CA MET A 31 4.80 -5.22 -7.17
C MET A 31 5.95 -6.21 -7.09
N VAL A 32 6.81 -6.16 -8.10
CA VAL A 32 8.10 -6.84 -8.08
C VAL A 32 9.17 -5.76 -8.26
N ASP A 33 10.06 -5.62 -7.29
CA ASP A 33 11.13 -4.62 -7.31
C ASP A 33 12.46 -5.35 -7.41
N SER A 34 13.15 -5.18 -8.54
CA SER A 34 14.45 -5.83 -8.80
C SER A 34 14.39 -7.35 -8.60
N GLY A 35 13.29 -7.97 -9.04
CA GLY A 35 13.10 -9.41 -8.96
C GLY A 35 12.52 -9.94 -7.66
N ALA A 36 12.30 -9.07 -6.66
CA ALA A 36 11.75 -9.47 -5.37
C ALA A 36 10.33 -8.92 -5.20
N HIS A 37 9.45 -9.74 -4.64
CA HIS A 37 8.09 -9.28 -4.31
C HIS A 37 8.12 -8.17 -3.29
N ASP A 38 7.35 -7.12 -3.56
CA ASP A 38 7.28 -5.93 -2.71
C ASP A 38 5.84 -5.43 -2.71
N GLY A 39 5.01 -5.99 -1.82
CA GLY A 39 3.62 -5.57 -1.70
C GLY A 39 3.51 -4.29 -0.88
N LYS A 40 2.71 -3.35 -1.38
CA LYS A 40 2.44 -2.09 -0.68
C LYS A 40 1.00 -2.09 -0.18
N LEU A 41 0.80 -1.86 1.11
CA LEU A 41 -0.55 -1.73 1.67
C LEU A 41 -1.19 -0.43 1.21
N LEU A 42 -2.44 -0.51 0.79
CA LEU A 42 -3.26 0.67 0.57
C LEU A 42 -4.26 0.77 1.71
N CYS A 43 -4.27 1.90 2.39
CA CYS A 43 -5.07 2.12 3.59
C CYS A 43 -5.95 3.35 3.43
N VAL A 44 -7.01 3.42 4.24
CA VAL A 44 -7.84 4.61 4.37
C VAL A 44 -7.87 5.02 5.83
N PRO A 45 -8.08 6.31 6.15
CA PRO A 45 -8.19 6.74 7.54
C PRO A 45 -9.36 6.04 8.24
N GLU A 46 -9.16 5.63 9.48
CA GLU A 46 -10.23 5.06 10.29
C GLU A 46 -11.35 6.06 10.50
N ALA A 47 -10.99 7.33 10.64
CA ALA A 47 -11.93 8.43 10.76
C ALA A 47 -11.69 9.42 9.64
N GLY A 48 -12.74 9.78 8.91
CA GLY A 48 -12.65 10.70 7.79
C GLY A 48 -14.02 10.93 7.21
N PHE A 49 -14.15 11.95 6.39
CA PHE A 49 -15.47 12.36 5.91
C PHE A 49 -16.02 11.40 4.84
N ARG A 50 -15.20 11.09 3.83
CA ARG A 50 -15.65 10.23 2.72
C ARG A 50 -15.10 8.83 2.79
N LEU A 51 -13.88 8.69 3.28
CA LEU A 51 -13.15 7.42 3.19
C LEU A 51 -13.41 6.47 4.36
N LYS A 52 -14.08 6.93 5.41
CA LYS A 52 -14.31 6.11 6.61
C LYS A 52 -15.15 4.85 6.33
N GLU A 53 -15.98 4.88 5.29
CA GLU A 53 -16.85 3.75 4.92
C GLU A 53 -16.19 2.78 3.95
N VAL A 54 -15.00 3.11 3.45
CA VAL A 54 -14.31 2.28 2.46
C VAL A 54 -13.64 1.12 3.15
N ARG A 55 -13.86 -0.10 2.66
CA ARG A 55 -13.30 -1.33 3.22
C ARG A 55 -12.67 -2.24 2.17
N SER A 56 -12.71 -1.85 0.90
CA SER A 56 -12.24 -2.65 -0.21
C SER A 56 -11.76 -1.75 -1.34
N ILE A 57 -10.77 -2.21 -2.11
CA ILE A 57 -10.29 -1.46 -3.29
C ILE A 57 -11.39 -1.32 -4.35
N ARG A 58 -12.41 -2.17 -4.31
CA ARG A 58 -13.54 -2.08 -5.24
C ARG A 58 -14.34 -0.80 -5.06
N GLN A 59 -14.21 -0.16 -3.90
CA GLN A 59 -14.88 1.10 -3.59
C GLN A 59 -14.07 2.33 -4.01
N ILE A 60 -12.85 2.12 -4.50
CA ILE A 60 -11.97 3.19 -4.98
C ILE A 60 -12.10 3.26 -6.50
N ALA A 61 -12.16 4.48 -7.04
CA ALA A 61 -12.25 4.67 -8.47
C ALA A 61 -11.04 4.07 -9.19
N PRO A 62 -11.23 3.31 -10.28
CA PRO A 62 -10.12 2.69 -10.98
C PRO A 62 -9.03 3.65 -11.42
N ASN A 63 -9.38 4.86 -11.83
CA ASN A 63 -8.39 5.86 -12.20
C ASN A 63 -7.55 6.31 -11.02
N GLN A 64 -8.10 6.33 -9.82
CA GLN A 64 -7.36 6.68 -8.60
C GLN A 64 -6.35 5.58 -8.25
N LEU A 65 -6.75 4.31 -8.39
CA LEU A 65 -5.83 3.19 -8.20
C LEU A 65 -4.70 3.25 -9.22
N GLU A 66 -5.00 3.59 -10.47
CA GLU A 66 -3.99 3.72 -11.51
C GLU A 66 -3.01 4.86 -11.22
N GLU A 67 -3.49 5.97 -10.69
CA GLU A 67 -2.62 7.08 -10.28
C GLU A 67 -1.63 6.66 -9.20
N VAL A 68 -2.09 5.88 -8.23
CA VAL A 68 -1.23 5.36 -7.16
C VAL A 68 -0.18 4.43 -7.74
N ALA A 69 -0.57 3.51 -8.62
CA ALA A 69 0.36 2.59 -9.26
C ALA A 69 1.42 3.34 -10.08
N GLU A 70 0.99 4.35 -10.84
CA GLU A 70 1.90 5.16 -11.65
C GLU A 70 2.88 5.94 -10.79
N PHE A 71 2.44 6.44 -9.64
CA PHE A 71 3.32 7.12 -8.69
C PHE A 71 4.48 6.21 -8.28
N PHE A 72 4.19 4.97 -7.91
CA PHE A 72 5.25 4.05 -7.49
C PHE A 72 6.15 3.63 -8.64
N ARG A 73 5.58 3.43 -9.82
CA ARG A 73 6.36 3.09 -11.01
C ARG A 73 7.37 4.19 -11.31
N THR A 74 6.92 5.44 -11.31
CA THR A 74 7.76 6.60 -11.58
C THR A 74 8.81 6.80 -10.50
N TYR A 75 8.42 6.70 -9.24
CA TYR A 75 9.33 6.86 -8.11
C TYR A 75 10.47 5.84 -8.15
N LYS A 76 10.16 4.58 -8.40
CA LYS A 76 11.18 3.52 -8.46
C LYS A 76 12.09 3.68 -9.67
N ASN A 77 11.53 4.10 -10.80
CA ASN A 77 12.35 4.37 -11.99
C ASN A 77 13.34 5.50 -11.75
N MET A 78 12.97 6.51 -11.02
CA MET A 78 13.88 7.60 -10.65
C MET A 78 15.02 7.12 -9.75
N GLU A 79 14.81 6.05 -9.00
CA GLU A 79 15.86 5.42 -8.20
C GLU A 79 16.72 4.44 -8.99
N GLY A 80 16.45 4.28 -10.27
CA GLY A 80 17.17 3.35 -11.13
C GLY A 80 16.78 1.89 -10.93
N ARG A 81 15.66 1.61 -10.29
CA ARG A 81 15.19 0.26 -10.02
C ARG A 81 14.24 -0.22 -11.10
N VAL A 82 14.37 -1.49 -11.45
CA VAL A 82 13.44 -2.14 -12.37
C VAL A 82 12.24 -2.64 -11.56
N THR A 83 11.09 -2.05 -11.80
CA THR A 83 9.87 -2.35 -11.06
C THR A 83 8.78 -2.79 -12.01
N GLU A 84 8.07 -3.84 -11.62
CA GLU A 84 6.93 -4.35 -12.35
C GLU A 84 5.72 -4.37 -11.44
N ILE A 85 4.61 -3.81 -11.91
CA ILE A 85 3.35 -3.84 -11.17
C ILE A 85 2.51 -4.96 -11.73
N THR A 86 2.23 -5.96 -10.89
CA THR A 86 1.48 -7.15 -11.31
C THR A 86 -0.01 -7.00 -11.11
N GLY A 87 -0.44 -6.02 -10.30
CA GLY A 87 -1.86 -5.75 -10.13
C GLY A 87 -2.21 -5.33 -8.71
N TRP A 88 -3.50 -5.40 -8.42
CA TRP A 88 -4.04 -5.08 -7.11
C TRP A 88 -4.66 -6.33 -6.49
N LEU A 89 -4.43 -6.52 -5.20
CA LEU A 89 -5.10 -7.53 -4.40
C LEU A 89 -6.06 -6.84 -3.46
N ASP A 90 -7.23 -7.44 -3.25
CA ASP A 90 -8.24 -6.84 -2.41
C ASP A 90 -7.96 -7.12 -0.92
N VAL A 91 -8.82 -6.60 -0.06
CA VAL A 91 -8.67 -6.63 1.39
C VAL A 91 -8.49 -8.06 1.93
N GLU A 92 -9.03 -9.07 1.26
CA GLU A 92 -8.90 -10.47 1.68
C GLU A 92 -7.45 -10.96 1.70
N ALA A 93 -6.58 -10.33 0.92
CA ALA A 93 -5.16 -10.72 0.86
C ALA A 93 -4.31 -10.07 1.95
N VAL A 94 -4.84 -9.07 2.66
CA VAL A 94 -4.08 -8.32 3.65
C VAL A 94 -3.57 -9.18 4.81
N PRO A 95 -4.39 -10.05 5.43
CA PRO A 95 -3.89 -10.86 6.56
C PRO A 95 -2.70 -11.73 6.21
N ALA A 96 -2.68 -12.31 5.01
CA ALA A 96 -1.57 -13.15 4.58
C ALA A 96 -0.27 -12.34 4.43
N LEU A 97 -0.35 -11.12 3.89
CA LEU A 97 0.81 -10.25 3.77
C LEU A 97 1.35 -9.87 5.15
N LEU A 98 0.48 -9.47 6.06
CA LEU A 98 0.88 -9.11 7.42
C LEU A 98 1.51 -10.28 8.15
N GLN A 99 0.96 -11.48 8.02
CA GLN A 99 1.51 -12.70 8.62
C GLN A 99 2.90 -12.99 8.07
N SER A 100 3.07 -12.86 6.76
CA SER A 100 4.36 -13.06 6.12
C SER A 100 5.42 -12.09 6.66
N CYS A 101 5.07 -10.83 6.85
CA CYS A 101 5.98 -9.83 7.41
C CYS A 101 6.34 -10.13 8.87
N VAL A 102 5.38 -10.59 9.67
CA VAL A 102 5.62 -10.96 11.06
C VAL A 102 6.58 -12.15 11.14
N GLU A 103 6.38 -13.16 10.32
CA GLU A 103 7.25 -14.36 10.30
C GLU A 103 8.66 -14.01 9.85
N ALA A 104 8.79 -13.14 8.84
CA ALA A 104 10.10 -12.67 8.38
C ALA A 104 10.83 -11.89 9.49
N ALA A 105 10.11 -11.06 10.25
CA ALA A 105 10.69 -10.33 11.37
C ALA A 105 11.15 -11.27 12.49
N LYS A 106 10.41 -12.36 12.75
CA LYS A 106 10.80 -13.35 13.75
C LYS A 106 12.02 -14.15 13.32
N ALA A 107 12.19 -14.36 12.01
CA ALA A 107 13.31 -15.12 11.46
C ALA A 107 14.61 -14.32 11.42
N SER A 108 14.51 -13.01 11.49
CA SER A 108 15.68 -12.15 11.51
C SER A 108 16.05 -11.75 12.95
#